data_7db9393ae7203d90e298e159bafa556d
#
_entry.id   7db9393ae7203d90e298e159bafa556d
#
_cell.length_a   1.000
_cell.length_b   1.000
_cell.length_c   1.000
_cell.angle_alpha   90.00
_cell.angle_beta   90.00
_cell.angle_gamma   90.00
#
_symmetry.space_group_name_H-M   'P 1'
#
loop_
_entity.id
_entity.type
_entity.pdbx_description
1 polymer ?
#
loop_
_entity_poly.entity_id
_entity_poly.type
_entity_poly.pdbx_seq_one_letter_code
_entity_poly.pdbx_strand_id
1 'polypeptide(L)'
;MRIEDQRESDNIEDRRGMGPARLGGKGGFGIGTIVLVLAVSYFTGANPLTVFNMITGVQGVTETMAPSAPSESGPVGAPQDQLGRFASVVLADTETTWRNLLGPRYEDPRMVLFSGAVQSACGTTSSAVGPFYCPNDHRVYLDLAFFDEMAHRLGAAGDFAQAYVI
;
A
#
# COMPACT_ATOMS: atom_id res chain seq x y z
N MET A 1 -2.00 -13.31 -23.75
CA MET A 1 -2.82 -14.32 -23.06
C MET A 1 -4.29 -13.90 -23.10
N ARG A 2 -5.26 -14.84 -23.23
CA ARG A 2 -6.70 -14.49 -23.21
C ARG A 2 -7.18 -14.55 -21.79
N ILE A 3 -7.57 -13.40 -21.24
CA ILE A 3 -7.97 -13.27 -19.82
C ILE A 3 -9.46 -12.95 -19.65
N GLU A 4 -10.18 -12.70 -20.76
CA GLU A 4 -11.54 -12.16 -20.73
C GLU A 4 -12.56 -13.11 -20.06
N ASP A 5 -12.34 -14.44 -20.19
CA ASP A 5 -13.25 -15.47 -19.71
C ASP A 5 -12.67 -16.24 -18.49
N GLN A 6 -11.62 -15.71 -17.86
CA GLN A 6 -10.94 -16.38 -16.75
C GLN A 6 -11.44 -15.89 -15.38
N ARG A 7 -11.34 -16.75 -14.37
CA ARG A 7 -11.62 -16.35 -12.98
C ARG A 7 -10.65 -15.27 -12.55
N GLU A 8 -11.17 -14.26 -11.92
CA GLU A 8 -10.39 -13.22 -11.23
C GLU A 8 -10.30 -13.52 -9.74
N SER A 9 -9.19 -13.21 -9.10
CA SER A 9 -9.02 -13.37 -7.66
C SER A 9 -9.61 -12.16 -6.93
N ASP A 10 -10.35 -12.40 -5.85
CA ASP A 10 -10.81 -11.38 -4.92
C ASP A 10 -9.74 -11.03 -3.86
N ASN A 11 -8.60 -11.73 -3.86
CA ASN A 11 -7.51 -11.53 -2.91
C ASN A 11 -6.54 -10.40 -3.33
N ILE A 12 -7.04 -9.39 -4.05
CA ILE A 12 -6.28 -8.19 -4.40
C ILE A 12 -6.74 -7.02 -3.54
N GLU A 13 -5.79 -6.28 -3.03
CA GLU A 13 -5.96 -5.01 -2.34
C GLU A 13 -5.28 -3.91 -3.15
N ASP A 14 -6.06 -3.00 -3.73
CA ASP A 14 -5.54 -1.95 -4.59
C ASP A 14 -5.24 -0.67 -3.79
N ARG A 15 -3.96 -0.40 -3.56
CA ARG A 15 -3.47 0.81 -2.89
C ARG A 15 -2.84 1.83 -3.84
N ARG A 16 -2.95 1.63 -5.15
CA ARG A 16 -2.28 2.49 -6.16
C ARG A 16 -2.74 3.95 -6.11
N GLY A 17 -3.98 4.22 -5.76
CA GLY A 17 -4.51 5.57 -5.56
C GLY A 17 -4.21 6.21 -4.22
N MET A 18 -3.68 5.43 -3.29
CA MET A 18 -3.30 5.86 -1.94
C MET A 18 -1.83 6.29 -2.00
N GLY A 19 -1.57 7.51 -2.45
CA GLY A 19 -0.22 8.09 -2.36
C GLY A 19 0.25 8.14 -0.91
N PRO A 20 1.56 8.32 -0.65
CA PRO A 20 2.06 8.52 0.70
C PRO A 20 1.16 9.54 1.36
N ALA A 21 0.62 9.20 2.53
CA ALA A 21 -0.40 10.00 3.22
C ALA A 21 -0.07 11.47 3.06
N ARG A 22 -0.80 12.15 2.17
CA ARG A 22 -0.66 13.59 2.05
C ARG A 22 -1.08 14.10 3.41
N LEU A 23 -0.15 14.73 4.14
CA LEU A 23 -0.44 15.53 5.35
C LEU A 23 -1.43 16.67 5.05
N GLY A 24 -2.41 16.47 4.19
CA GLY A 24 -3.36 17.39 3.61
C GLY A 24 -4.76 16.82 3.42
N GLY A 25 -5.13 15.72 4.08
CA GLY A 25 -6.55 15.35 4.24
C GLY A 25 -7.28 16.40 5.04
N LYS A 26 -8.62 16.55 4.84
CA LYS A 26 -9.53 17.50 5.50
C LYS A 26 -9.52 17.39 7.05
N GLY A 27 -8.39 17.59 7.68
CA GLY A 27 -8.08 17.46 9.12
C GLY A 27 -6.57 17.45 9.37
N GLY A 28 -5.73 17.50 8.34
CA GLY A 28 -4.28 17.54 8.49
C GLY A 28 -3.81 18.94 8.89
N PHE A 29 -2.93 19.00 9.88
CA PHE A 29 -2.29 20.22 10.35
C PHE A 29 -1.45 20.81 9.22
N GLY A 30 -1.97 21.81 8.51
CA GLY A 30 -1.26 22.52 7.45
C GLY A 30 -0.11 23.36 8.01
N ILE A 31 0.81 23.74 7.12
CA ILE A 31 1.91 24.69 7.45
C ILE A 31 1.36 25.91 8.18
N GLY A 32 0.14 26.36 7.85
CA GLY A 32 -0.55 27.45 8.51
C GLY A 32 -0.79 27.22 10.02
N THR A 33 -1.11 26.00 10.43
CA THR A 33 -1.28 25.66 11.85
C THR A 33 0.06 25.74 12.60
N ILE A 34 1.13 25.26 11.98
CA ILE A 34 2.48 25.33 12.57
C ILE A 34 2.90 26.79 12.75
N VAL A 35 2.73 27.62 11.71
CA VAL A 35 3.06 29.05 11.76
C VAL A 35 2.21 29.76 12.84
N LEU A 36 0.92 29.45 12.93
CA LEU A 36 0.03 30.03 13.95
C LEU A 36 0.44 29.63 15.35
N VAL A 37 0.76 28.34 15.59
CA VAL A 37 1.26 27.86 16.88
C VAL A 37 2.54 28.57 17.29
N LEU A 38 3.50 28.71 16.37
CA LEU A 38 4.77 29.40 16.63
C LEU A 38 4.56 30.89 16.91
N ALA A 39 3.69 31.56 16.15
CA ALA A 39 3.36 32.97 16.37
C ALA A 39 2.72 33.20 17.74
N VAL A 40 1.68 32.40 18.08
CA VAL A 40 1.02 32.51 19.39
C VAL A 40 2.02 32.24 20.52
N SER A 41 2.86 31.21 20.39
CA SER A 41 3.88 30.88 21.41
C SER A 41 4.88 32.02 21.59
N TYR A 42 5.29 32.67 20.50
CA TYR A 42 6.22 33.79 20.54
C TYR A 42 5.62 35.02 21.27
N PHE A 43 4.36 35.39 20.98
CA PHE A 43 3.71 36.54 21.61
C PHE A 43 3.24 36.30 23.03
N THR A 44 2.90 35.07 23.40
CA THR A 44 2.39 34.74 24.73
C THR A 44 3.45 34.19 25.68
N GLY A 45 4.64 33.82 25.17
CA GLY A 45 5.67 33.11 25.92
C GLY A 45 5.30 31.69 26.33
N ALA A 46 4.18 31.16 25.83
CA ALA A 46 3.70 29.84 26.18
C ALA A 46 4.47 28.75 25.38
N ASN A 47 4.57 27.54 25.97
CA ASN A 47 5.23 26.43 25.28
C ASN A 47 4.48 26.06 23.98
N PRO A 48 5.18 25.95 22.82
CA PRO A 48 4.55 25.61 21.55
C PRO A 48 3.70 24.33 21.58
N LEU A 49 4.11 23.33 22.34
CA LEU A 49 3.35 22.08 22.53
C LEU A 49 2.04 22.30 23.28
N THR A 50 2.03 23.20 24.28
CA THR A 50 0.81 23.53 25.03
C THR A 50 -0.18 24.27 24.13
N VAL A 51 0.30 25.24 23.34
CA VAL A 51 -0.50 25.98 22.37
C VAL A 51 -1.05 25.05 21.30
N PHE A 52 -0.24 24.14 20.79
CA PHE A 52 -0.64 23.14 19.83
C PHE A 52 -1.78 22.25 20.35
N ASN A 53 -1.63 21.72 21.57
CA ASN A 53 -2.65 20.89 22.21
C ASN A 53 -3.97 21.64 22.46
N MET A 54 -3.89 22.93 22.84
CA MET A 54 -5.08 23.78 22.98
C MET A 54 -5.81 24.01 21.66
N ILE A 55 -5.09 24.27 20.57
CA ILE A 55 -5.69 24.54 19.25
C ILE A 55 -6.28 23.26 18.64
N THR A 56 -5.67 22.11 18.90
CA THR A 56 -6.09 20.82 18.32
C THR A 56 -7.13 20.07 19.14
N GLY A 57 -7.45 20.57 20.36
CA GLY A 57 -8.41 19.91 21.25
C GLY A 57 -7.90 18.58 21.83
N VAL A 58 -6.64 18.24 21.67
CA VAL A 58 -6.03 17.04 22.23
C VAL A 58 -5.63 17.31 23.67
N GLN A 59 -6.60 17.27 24.59
CA GLN A 59 -6.32 17.24 26.02
C GLN A 59 -6.12 15.78 26.46
N GLY A 60 -4.88 15.47 26.80
CA GLY A 60 -4.55 14.32 27.64
C GLY A 60 -4.39 12.99 26.91
N VAL A 61 -3.26 12.79 26.22
CA VAL A 61 -2.66 11.44 26.12
C VAL A 61 -1.15 11.58 26.31
N THR A 62 -0.72 11.61 27.56
CA THR A 62 0.61 11.19 27.95
C THR A 62 0.53 9.70 28.24
N GLU A 63 0.48 8.90 27.21
CA GLU A 63 0.85 7.49 27.28
C GLU A 63 1.49 7.09 25.96
N THR A 64 2.64 6.49 26.10
CA THR A 64 3.52 5.86 25.16
C THR A 64 2.74 4.97 24.18
N MET A 65 2.13 5.56 23.16
CA MET A 65 1.71 4.81 21.99
C MET A 65 2.68 5.15 20.86
N ALA A 66 3.56 4.20 20.56
CA ALA A 66 4.14 4.16 19.23
C ALA A 66 3.00 4.38 18.23
N PRO A 67 3.11 5.31 17.27
CA PRO A 67 2.08 5.46 16.27
C PRO A 67 2.00 4.13 15.51
N SER A 68 0.98 3.35 15.82
CA SER A 68 0.50 2.34 14.87
C SER A 68 0.12 3.14 13.65
N ALA A 69 0.97 3.12 12.63
CA ALA A 69 0.63 3.67 11.33
C ALA A 69 -0.73 3.09 10.95
N PRO A 70 -1.73 3.92 10.58
CA PRO A 70 -2.98 3.38 10.09
C PRO A 70 -2.62 2.43 8.97
N SER A 71 -3.00 1.17 9.08
CA SER A 71 -2.97 0.25 7.96
C SER A 71 -3.96 0.81 6.96
N GLU A 72 -3.49 1.64 6.03
CA GLU A 72 -4.31 2.13 4.93
C GLU A 72 -4.66 0.92 4.08
N SER A 73 -5.82 0.36 4.33
CA SER A 73 -6.37 -0.72 3.53
C SER A 73 -7.04 -0.10 2.30
N GLY A 74 -6.60 -0.52 1.11
CA GLY A 74 -7.22 -0.14 -0.15
C GLY A 74 -8.50 -0.94 -0.43
N PRO A 75 -9.23 -0.59 -1.50
CA PRO A 75 -10.32 -1.40 -2.01
C PRO A 75 -9.86 -2.86 -2.24
N VAL A 76 -10.68 -3.81 -1.81
CA VAL A 76 -10.43 -5.24 -1.99
C VAL A 76 -11.30 -5.77 -3.13
N GLY A 77 -10.72 -6.57 -4.01
CA GLY A 77 -11.35 -7.17 -5.18
C GLY A 77 -10.57 -6.95 -6.46
N ALA A 78 -11.02 -7.54 -7.56
CA ALA A 78 -10.36 -7.44 -8.85
C ALA A 78 -10.37 -6.00 -9.37
N PRO A 79 -9.19 -5.43 -9.73
CA PRO A 79 -9.11 -4.10 -10.34
C PRO A 79 -9.78 -4.07 -11.72
N GLN A 80 -10.26 -2.87 -12.12
CA GLN A 80 -10.98 -2.72 -13.40
C GLN A 80 -10.05 -2.40 -14.57
N ASP A 81 -8.81 -2.01 -14.32
CA ASP A 81 -7.84 -1.75 -15.38
C ASP A 81 -7.19 -3.04 -15.92
N GLN A 82 -6.69 -3.01 -17.14
CA GLN A 82 -6.19 -4.17 -17.86
C GLN A 82 -5.05 -4.90 -17.12
N LEU A 83 -4.07 -4.17 -16.58
CA LEU A 83 -2.92 -4.77 -15.89
C LEU A 83 -3.32 -5.33 -14.52
N GLY A 84 -4.18 -4.63 -13.81
CA GLY A 84 -4.72 -5.11 -12.54
C GLY A 84 -5.58 -6.36 -12.72
N ARG A 85 -6.43 -6.41 -13.76
CA ARG A 85 -7.19 -7.61 -14.12
C ARG A 85 -6.28 -8.77 -14.51
N PHE A 86 -5.23 -8.49 -15.29
CA PHE A 86 -4.24 -9.51 -15.63
C PHE A 86 -3.60 -10.11 -14.36
N ALA A 87 -3.15 -9.27 -13.43
CA ALA A 87 -2.59 -9.73 -12.17
C ALA A 87 -3.60 -10.56 -11.35
N SER A 88 -4.88 -10.16 -11.35
CA SER A 88 -5.96 -10.88 -10.68
C SER A 88 -6.20 -12.27 -11.27
N VAL A 89 -6.21 -12.40 -12.60
CA VAL A 89 -6.38 -13.69 -13.29
C VAL A 89 -5.20 -14.63 -13.01
N VAL A 90 -3.97 -14.12 -13.08
CA VAL A 90 -2.77 -14.93 -12.79
C VAL A 90 -2.76 -15.39 -11.34
N LEU A 91 -3.07 -14.50 -10.39
CA LEU A 91 -3.19 -14.86 -8.98
C LEU A 91 -4.24 -15.95 -8.77
N ALA A 92 -5.41 -15.85 -9.42
CA ALA A 92 -6.47 -16.84 -9.34
C ALA A 92 -6.03 -18.22 -9.85
N ASP A 93 -5.20 -18.27 -10.90
CA ASP A 93 -4.65 -19.51 -11.44
C ASP A 93 -3.64 -20.15 -10.47
N THR A 94 -2.75 -19.34 -9.88
CA THR A 94 -1.81 -19.81 -8.85
C THR A 94 -2.54 -20.31 -7.61
N GLU A 95 -3.58 -19.62 -7.11
CA GLU A 95 -4.42 -20.08 -6.01
C GLU A 95 -5.04 -21.46 -6.31
N THR A 96 -5.59 -21.64 -7.50
CA THR A 96 -6.21 -22.90 -7.92
C THR A 96 -5.18 -24.02 -7.94
N THR A 97 -4.02 -23.76 -8.51
CA THR A 97 -2.93 -24.73 -8.60
C THR A 97 -2.43 -25.15 -7.23
N TRP A 98 -2.15 -24.19 -6.33
CA TRP A 98 -1.63 -24.50 -5.01
C TRP A 98 -2.66 -25.14 -4.07
N ARG A 99 -3.94 -24.75 -4.17
CA ARG A 99 -5.03 -25.44 -3.46
C ARG A 99 -5.12 -26.92 -3.84
N ASN A 100 -4.96 -27.23 -5.14
CA ASN A 100 -4.97 -28.60 -5.64
C ASN A 100 -3.76 -29.42 -5.15
N LEU A 101 -2.59 -28.79 -5.05
CA LEU A 101 -1.35 -29.46 -4.65
C LEU A 101 -1.21 -29.62 -3.14
N LEU A 102 -1.58 -28.62 -2.36
CA LEU A 102 -1.36 -28.56 -0.90
C LEU A 102 -2.64 -28.82 -0.10
N GLY A 103 -3.81 -28.75 -0.75
CA GLY A 103 -5.10 -28.96 -0.11
C GLY A 103 -5.34 -27.99 1.07
N PRO A 104 -5.89 -28.49 2.20
CA PRO A 104 -6.24 -27.64 3.36
C PRO A 104 -5.05 -26.93 4.04
N ARG A 105 -3.82 -27.24 3.66
CA ARG A 105 -2.61 -26.58 4.19
C ARG A 105 -2.24 -25.32 3.47
N TYR A 106 -2.88 -25.05 2.33
CA TYR A 106 -2.63 -23.83 1.56
C TYR A 106 -3.53 -22.68 2.04
N GLU A 107 -2.90 -21.56 2.34
CA GLU A 107 -3.58 -20.30 2.61
C GLU A 107 -3.30 -19.36 1.44
N ASP A 108 -4.37 -18.81 0.87
CA ASP A 108 -4.25 -17.88 -0.26
C ASP A 108 -3.56 -16.59 0.18
N PRO A 109 -2.47 -16.19 -0.48
CA PRO A 109 -1.83 -14.92 -0.19
C PRO A 109 -2.71 -13.77 -0.69
N ARG A 110 -2.67 -12.64 0.00
CA ARG A 110 -3.24 -11.39 -0.53
C ARG A 110 -2.20 -10.65 -1.34
N MET A 111 -2.56 -10.22 -2.54
CA MET A 111 -1.72 -9.33 -3.35
C MET A 111 -2.10 -7.87 -3.09
N VAL A 112 -1.10 -7.04 -2.80
CA VAL A 112 -1.24 -5.60 -2.64
C VAL A 112 -0.65 -4.92 -3.87
N LEU A 113 -1.48 -4.25 -4.65
CA LEU A 113 -1.04 -3.38 -5.73
C LEU A 113 -0.74 -1.99 -5.15
N PHE A 114 0.44 -1.46 -5.45
CA PHE A 114 0.84 -0.14 -4.95
C PHE A 114 1.54 0.68 -6.03
N SER A 115 1.85 1.94 -5.75
CA SER A 115 2.65 2.81 -6.63
C SER A 115 3.69 3.58 -5.81
N GLY A 116 4.95 3.47 -6.22
CA GLY A 116 6.08 4.22 -5.69
C GLY A 116 6.60 3.69 -4.36
N ALA A 117 5.83 3.73 -3.29
CA ALA A 117 6.23 3.22 -1.97
C ALA A 117 5.05 2.62 -1.22
N VAL A 118 5.31 1.60 -0.41
CA VAL A 118 4.31 0.90 0.39
C VAL A 118 4.83 0.56 1.78
N GLN A 119 3.95 0.61 2.77
CA GLN A 119 4.20 0.10 4.12
C GLN A 119 3.68 -1.32 4.22
N SER A 120 4.56 -2.24 4.64
CA SER A 120 4.24 -3.64 4.95
C SER A 120 4.61 -3.98 6.40
N ALA A 121 4.24 -5.15 6.88
CA ALA A 121 4.73 -5.64 8.18
C ALA A 121 6.24 -5.96 8.18
N CYS A 122 6.88 -5.99 7.01
CA CYS A 122 8.32 -6.14 6.84
C CYS A 122 9.06 -4.78 6.73
N GLY A 123 8.35 -3.66 6.85
CA GLY A 123 8.89 -2.30 6.76
C GLY A 123 8.38 -1.53 5.53
N THR A 124 8.90 -0.32 5.38
CA THR A 124 8.61 0.54 4.22
C THR A 124 9.51 0.13 3.06
N THR A 125 8.91 -0.10 1.88
CA THR A 125 9.61 -0.53 0.67
C THR A 125 9.25 0.39 -0.50
N SER A 126 10.24 0.73 -1.30
CA SER A 126 10.07 1.47 -2.56
C SER A 126 9.85 0.52 -3.73
N SER A 127 9.11 0.95 -4.76
CA SER A 127 8.94 0.22 -6.03
C SER A 127 10.28 -0.12 -6.72
N ALA A 128 11.34 0.63 -6.46
CA ALA A 128 12.67 0.37 -7.00
C ALA A 128 13.28 -0.98 -6.57
N VAL A 129 12.76 -1.61 -5.52
CA VAL A 129 13.17 -2.96 -5.08
C VAL A 129 12.55 -4.05 -5.96
N GLY A 130 11.46 -3.74 -6.67
CA GLY A 130 10.64 -4.70 -7.40
C GLY A 130 9.58 -5.38 -6.54
N PRO A 131 8.87 -6.36 -7.12
CA PRO A 131 7.88 -7.16 -6.40
C PRO A 131 8.48 -7.95 -5.24
N PHE A 132 7.75 -8.11 -4.15
CA PHE A 132 8.24 -8.85 -2.99
C PHE A 132 7.10 -9.52 -2.21
N TYR A 133 7.44 -10.57 -1.48
CA TYR A 133 6.58 -11.21 -0.49
C TYR A 133 7.02 -10.84 0.92
N CYS A 134 6.08 -10.48 1.76
CA CYS A 134 6.33 -10.24 3.19
C CYS A 134 5.76 -11.40 4.03
N PRO A 135 6.61 -12.21 4.68
CA PRO A 135 6.14 -13.35 5.48
C PRO A 135 5.44 -12.91 6.78
N ASN A 136 5.64 -11.69 7.26
CA ASN A 136 5.04 -11.22 8.50
C ASN A 136 3.55 -10.86 8.37
N ASP A 137 3.08 -10.58 7.16
CA ASP A 137 1.67 -10.29 6.89
C ASP A 137 1.06 -11.21 5.81
N HIS A 138 1.85 -12.17 5.29
CA HIS A 138 1.45 -13.12 4.26
C HIS A 138 0.94 -12.46 2.98
N ARG A 139 1.60 -11.36 2.54
CA ARG A 139 1.19 -10.58 1.37
C ARG A 139 2.26 -10.50 0.32
N VAL A 140 1.82 -10.54 -0.94
CA VAL A 140 2.62 -10.21 -2.12
C VAL A 140 2.41 -8.74 -2.43
N TYR A 141 3.49 -8.01 -2.69
CA TYR A 141 3.48 -6.59 -3.03
C TYR A 141 3.99 -6.39 -4.44
N LEU A 142 3.18 -5.74 -5.28
CA LEU A 142 3.47 -5.54 -6.69
C LEU A 142 3.15 -4.10 -7.11
N ASP A 143 4.17 -3.40 -7.63
CA ASP A 143 3.96 -2.18 -8.41
C ASP A 143 3.90 -2.55 -9.89
N LEU A 144 2.76 -2.29 -10.54
CA LEU A 144 2.56 -2.65 -11.95
C LEU A 144 3.51 -1.91 -12.91
N ALA A 145 4.11 -0.78 -12.49
CA ALA A 145 5.14 -0.10 -13.26
C ALA A 145 6.40 -0.98 -13.45
N PHE A 146 6.59 -1.99 -12.62
CA PHE A 146 7.67 -2.96 -12.77
C PHE A 146 7.58 -3.74 -14.10
N PHE A 147 6.39 -3.95 -14.63
CA PHE A 147 6.22 -4.62 -15.93
C PHE A 147 6.81 -3.82 -17.09
N ASP A 148 6.69 -2.50 -17.05
CA ASP A 148 7.33 -1.60 -18.02
C ASP A 148 8.85 -1.63 -17.88
N GLU A 149 9.35 -1.68 -16.65
CA GLU A 149 10.78 -1.79 -16.37
C GLU A 149 11.34 -3.13 -16.89
N MET A 150 10.64 -4.24 -16.67
CA MET A 150 10.99 -5.55 -17.23
C MET A 150 11.09 -5.52 -18.75
N ALA A 151 10.10 -4.92 -19.43
CA ALA A 151 10.07 -4.85 -20.88
C ALA A 151 11.22 -4.00 -21.44
N HIS A 152 11.46 -2.82 -20.87
CA HIS A 152 12.38 -1.83 -21.46
C HIS A 152 13.83 -1.99 -20.98
N ARG A 153 14.05 -2.43 -19.74
CA ARG A 153 15.39 -2.53 -19.16
C ARG A 153 15.94 -3.95 -19.12
N LEU A 154 15.07 -4.95 -18.92
CA LEU A 154 15.47 -6.35 -18.81
C LEU A 154 15.22 -7.16 -20.07
N GLY A 155 14.58 -6.57 -21.08
CA GLY A 155 14.23 -7.25 -22.34
C GLY A 155 13.20 -8.37 -22.16
N ALA A 156 12.51 -8.40 -21.01
CA ALA A 156 11.52 -9.41 -20.64
C ALA A 156 10.10 -8.85 -20.84
N ALA A 157 9.69 -8.70 -22.09
CA ALA A 157 8.37 -8.20 -22.46
C ALA A 157 7.34 -9.33 -22.61
N GLY A 158 6.06 -8.98 -22.45
CA GLY A 158 4.91 -9.83 -22.75
C GLY A 158 4.31 -10.55 -21.54
N ASP A 159 3.13 -11.10 -21.76
CA ASP A 159 2.26 -11.68 -20.72
C ASP A 159 2.94 -12.79 -19.92
N PHE A 160 3.75 -13.62 -20.57
CA PHE A 160 4.45 -14.72 -19.90
C PHE A 160 5.45 -14.20 -18.85
N ALA A 161 6.23 -13.17 -19.21
CA ALA A 161 7.19 -12.57 -18.28
C ALA A 161 6.50 -11.92 -17.09
N GLN A 162 5.38 -11.22 -17.35
CA GLN A 162 4.55 -10.60 -16.30
C GLN A 162 3.92 -11.66 -15.39
N ALA A 163 3.38 -12.75 -15.96
CA ALA A 163 2.80 -13.84 -15.18
C ALA A 163 3.84 -14.59 -14.34
N TYR A 164 5.09 -14.69 -14.82
CA TYR A 164 6.17 -15.34 -14.10
C TYR A 164 6.59 -14.59 -12.81
N VAL A 165 6.36 -13.29 -12.76
CA VAL A 165 6.67 -12.44 -11.59
C VAL A 165 5.61 -12.54 -10.50
N ILE A 166 4.37 -12.84 -10.88
CA ILE A 166 3.22 -13.00 -9.98
C ILE A 166 3.23 -14.38 -9.32
#